data_7045e160bbc5468e96d9508450823d91
#
_entry.id   7045e160bbc5468e96d9508450823d91
#
_cell.length_a   1.000
_cell.length_b   1.000
_cell.length_c   1.000
_cell.angle_alpha   90.00
_cell.angle_beta   90.00
_cell.angle_gamma   90.00
#
_symmetry.space_group_name_H-M   'P 1'
#
loop_
_entity.id
_entity.type
_entity.pdbx_description
1 polymer ?
#
loop_
_entity_poly.entity_id
_entity_poly.type
_entity_poly.pdbx_seq_one_letter_code
_entity_poly.pdbx_strand_id
1 'polypeptide(L)'
;GQECSLRILAWSFALHAFINSPSTTDERVALLGSMIAAHAGRTAQTLGYARSQRSNHLISEAVGLWTAGTVFPELREAQIWKNLGAHLLQEAVLDQITPEGVSQQHSFNYQRMILHLLLWTLRLAEINQIQLPEEVRKRTQAAFEFTRARVDPESGFAPNYGSDDGSMIFPLALSAYRDFRPLLQLGAAVLDRSALPAGPWNEAALWFGTKFEAKLAVAEKAAPISSAPAEAGYFRLGDSHSWALIRAGRYKRRPFQADQLHVDLWWRGINLARDAGTYLYNGPPPWNNGFARTAVHNTVTIDNHDQMRRAGRFLWLDWAQASGRSYTSPGQAYADHFEGEHNGYSRFGATHRRTVQWLAGSGWVIVDDIEGIGVHDVRLHWLAPDFPYEIFGTPFQVEFAAGKSRIRWNIFASAPASASVLRAGNQISTQVGKNWAVEKADTQLLGWESPTYGALQPAVSLLYETRSQLPVRFVTAVLTDERCKVESADGEIIILQDETELYRVNLTEKRTRSAKVHRSAMSIYTA
;
A
#
# COMPACT_ATOMS: atom_id res chain seq x y z
N GLY A 1 9.26 12.22 -22.52
CA GLY A 1 10.49 11.63 -21.99
C GLY A 1 10.29 10.20 -21.52
N GLN A 2 9.42 9.96 -20.53
CA GLN A 2 9.29 8.64 -19.88
C GLN A 2 9.02 7.49 -20.86
N GLU A 3 8.04 7.59 -21.72
CA GLU A 3 7.72 6.59 -22.76
C GLU A 3 8.93 6.25 -23.65
N CYS A 4 9.70 7.27 -24.04
CA CYS A 4 10.91 7.08 -24.82
C CYS A 4 11.93 6.24 -24.05
N SER A 5 12.12 6.55 -22.79
CA SER A 5 13.04 5.85 -21.91
C SER A 5 12.65 4.39 -21.68
N LEU A 6 11.37 4.12 -21.43
CA LEU A 6 10.88 2.74 -21.26
C LEU A 6 11.03 1.91 -22.54
N ARG A 7 10.85 2.52 -23.73
CA ARG A 7 11.13 1.86 -25.02
C ARG A 7 12.61 1.55 -25.19
N ILE A 8 13.52 2.45 -24.78
CA ILE A 8 14.96 2.15 -24.80
C ILE A 8 15.27 0.89 -24.00
N LEU A 9 14.70 0.75 -22.79
CA LEU A 9 14.91 -0.43 -21.95
C LEU A 9 14.37 -1.69 -22.64
N ALA A 10 13.11 -1.65 -23.12
CA ALA A 10 12.47 -2.78 -23.78
C ALA A 10 13.22 -3.23 -25.04
N TRP A 11 13.65 -2.28 -25.87
CA TRP A 11 14.39 -2.58 -27.09
C TRP A 11 15.80 -3.08 -26.81
N SER A 12 16.50 -2.52 -25.82
CA SER A 12 17.80 -3.03 -25.40
C SER A 12 17.70 -4.47 -24.90
N PHE A 13 16.69 -4.77 -24.08
CA PHE A 13 16.42 -6.12 -23.61
C PHE A 13 16.12 -7.07 -24.77
N ALA A 14 15.18 -6.72 -25.66
CA ALA A 14 14.77 -7.53 -26.78
C ALA A 14 15.93 -7.81 -27.76
N LEU A 15 16.74 -6.79 -28.06
CA LEU A 15 17.91 -6.98 -28.94
C LEU A 15 18.86 -8.04 -28.38
N HIS A 16 19.21 -7.95 -27.09
CA HIS A 16 20.14 -8.91 -26.48
C HIS A 16 19.51 -10.29 -26.29
N ALA A 17 18.22 -10.39 -25.98
CA ALA A 17 17.52 -11.66 -25.87
C ALA A 17 17.45 -12.41 -27.21
N PHE A 18 17.36 -11.68 -28.33
CA PHE A 18 17.19 -12.24 -29.66
C PHE A 18 18.37 -11.99 -30.60
N ILE A 19 19.54 -11.61 -30.09
CA ILE A 19 20.72 -11.24 -30.92
C ILE A 19 21.14 -12.36 -31.87
N ASN A 20 21.00 -13.63 -31.48
CA ASN A 20 21.35 -14.80 -32.26
C ASN A 20 20.18 -15.31 -33.12
N SER A 21 19.04 -14.64 -33.15
CA SER A 21 17.91 -15.03 -33.99
C SER A 21 18.22 -14.73 -35.46
N PRO A 22 17.89 -15.66 -36.42
CA PRO A 22 18.00 -15.38 -37.86
C PRO A 22 17.19 -14.14 -38.31
N SER A 23 16.20 -13.74 -37.52
CA SER A 23 15.40 -12.53 -37.75
C SER A 23 16.09 -11.24 -37.32
N THR A 24 17.20 -11.29 -36.59
CA THR A 24 17.97 -10.12 -36.17
C THR A 24 19.04 -9.82 -37.21
N THR A 25 18.63 -9.09 -38.26
CA THR A 25 19.54 -8.72 -39.38
C THR A 25 20.28 -7.41 -39.06
N ASP A 26 21.40 -7.15 -39.75
CA ASP A 26 22.20 -5.94 -39.60
C ASP A 26 21.36 -4.67 -39.85
N GLU A 27 20.44 -4.68 -40.83
CA GLU A 27 19.56 -3.57 -41.12
C GLU A 27 18.60 -3.29 -39.94
N ARG A 28 18.08 -4.34 -39.31
CA ARG A 28 17.20 -4.20 -38.12
C ARG A 28 17.96 -3.69 -36.93
N VAL A 29 19.20 -4.13 -36.73
CA VAL A 29 20.07 -3.61 -35.64
C VAL A 29 20.39 -2.15 -35.88
N ALA A 30 20.75 -1.74 -37.12
CA ALA A 30 21.03 -0.36 -37.49
C ALA A 30 19.79 0.54 -37.30
N LEU A 31 18.60 0.06 -37.71
CA LEU A 31 17.34 0.77 -37.50
C LEU A 31 17.06 0.96 -36.02
N LEU A 32 17.22 -0.10 -35.22
CA LEU A 32 17.00 -0.05 -33.77
C LEU A 32 17.96 0.94 -33.09
N GLY A 33 19.26 0.94 -33.48
CA GLY A 33 20.24 1.91 -33.00
C GLY A 33 19.83 3.37 -33.31
N SER A 34 19.31 3.61 -34.52
CA SER A 34 18.79 4.92 -34.90
C SER A 34 17.57 5.35 -34.07
N MET A 35 16.66 4.41 -33.79
CA MET A 35 15.49 4.64 -32.95
C MET A 35 15.90 4.95 -31.49
N ILE A 36 16.86 4.21 -30.96
CA ILE A 36 17.39 4.44 -29.60
C ILE A 36 18.03 5.82 -29.52
N ALA A 37 18.86 6.21 -30.50
CA ALA A 37 19.47 7.53 -30.55
C ALA A 37 18.41 8.65 -30.57
N ALA A 38 17.37 8.51 -31.40
CA ALA A 38 16.28 9.49 -31.47
C ALA A 38 15.51 9.60 -30.15
N HIS A 39 15.24 8.47 -29.47
CA HIS A 39 14.53 8.44 -28.20
C HIS A 39 15.38 9.01 -27.05
N ALA A 40 16.67 8.69 -27.01
CA ALA A 40 17.59 9.25 -26.01
C ALA A 40 17.75 10.78 -26.20
N GLY A 41 17.93 11.23 -27.45
CA GLY A 41 17.97 12.67 -27.79
C GLY A 41 16.68 13.39 -27.36
N ARG A 42 15.52 12.81 -27.65
CA ARG A 42 14.22 13.35 -27.22
C ARG A 42 14.11 13.42 -25.70
N THR A 43 14.51 12.37 -24.99
CA THR A 43 14.50 12.34 -23.52
C THR A 43 15.39 13.45 -22.95
N ALA A 44 16.62 13.58 -23.44
CA ALA A 44 17.56 14.61 -22.99
C ALA A 44 17.00 16.03 -23.15
N GLN A 45 16.24 16.30 -24.24
CA GLN A 45 15.62 17.59 -24.50
C GLN A 45 14.41 17.92 -23.62
N THR A 46 13.74 16.91 -23.02
CA THR A 46 12.47 17.09 -22.28
C THR A 46 12.58 16.90 -20.77
N LEU A 47 13.78 16.77 -20.22
CA LEU A 47 14.05 16.54 -18.79
C LEU A 47 13.43 17.58 -17.84
N GLY A 48 13.21 18.83 -18.30
CA GLY A 48 12.63 19.88 -17.48
C GLY A 48 11.26 19.51 -16.90
N TYR A 49 10.43 18.83 -17.69
CA TYR A 49 9.14 18.32 -17.21
C TYR A 49 9.32 17.24 -16.13
N ALA A 50 10.15 16.23 -16.37
CA ALA A 50 10.38 15.14 -15.42
C ALA A 50 10.94 15.66 -14.07
N ARG A 51 11.86 16.62 -14.12
CA ARG A 51 12.38 17.30 -12.92
C ARG A 51 11.30 18.03 -12.14
N SER A 52 10.42 18.75 -12.83
CA SER A 52 9.33 19.50 -12.17
C SER A 52 8.33 18.58 -11.47
N GLN A 53 8.09 17.38 -11.99
CA GLN A 53 7.15 16.41 -11.41
C GLN A 53 7.68 15.73 -10.15
N ARG A 54 9.01 15.61 -9.98
CA ARG A 54 9.66 14.91 -8.87
C ARG A 54 9.01 13.55 -8.58
N SER A 55 8.85 12.75 -9.63
CA SER A 55 8.16 11.46 -9.62
C SER A 55 8.99 10.41 -10.35
N ASN A 56 8.45 9.19 -10.51
CA ASN A 56 9.06 8.10 -11.27
C ASN A 56 9.55 8.50 -12.68
N HIS A 57 8.99 9.57 -13.27
CA HIS A 57 9.43 10.11 -14.57
C HIS A 57 10.92 10.41 -14.58
N LEU A 58 11.44 11.14 -13.59
CA LEU A 58 12.86 11.49 -13.58
C LEU A 58 13.77 10.27 -13.44
N ILE A 59 13.38 9.29 -12.61
CA ILE A 59 14.13 8.04 -12.44
C ILE A 59 14.13 7.26 -13.76
N SER A 60 12.97 7.09 -14.41
CA SER A 60 12.88 6.33 -15.65
C SER A 60 13.62 7.02 -16.81
N GLU A 61 13.56 8.36 -16.90
CA GLU A 61 14.28 9.12 -17.92
C GLU A 61 15.80 9.06 -17.71
N ALA A 62 16.25 9.14 -16.47
CA ALA A 62 17.66 8.98 -16.12
C ALA A 62 18.19 7.56 -16.46
N VAL A 63 17.42 6.52 -16.11
CA VAL A 63 17.77 5.14 -16.42
C VAL A 63 17.78 4.88 -17.93
N GLY A 64 16.83 5.45 -18.69
CA GLY A 64 16.78 5.33 -20.13
C GLY A 64 18.00 5.96 -20.80
N LEU A 65 18.39 7.17 -20.42
CA LEU A 65 19.60 7.84 -20.92
C LEU A 65 20.86 7.07 -20.56
N TRP A 66 21.00 6.64 -19.31
CA TRP A 66 22.14 5.87 -18.86
C TRP A 66 22.25 4.54 -19.60
N THR A 67 21.12 3.84 -19.82
CA THR A 67 21.06 2.61 -20.60
C THR A 67 21.50 2.82 -22.04
N ALA A 68 20.96 3.84 -22.72
CA ALA A 68 21.33 4.14 -24.10
C ALA A 68 22.84 4.37 -24.24
N GLY A 69 23.41 5.19 -23.35
CA GLY A 69 24.84 5.51 -23.40
C GLY A 69 25.77 4.40 -22.92
N THR A 70 25.25 3.40 -22.19
CA THR A 70 26.04 2.26 -21.69
C THR A 70 25.99 1.08 -22.67
N VAL A 71 24.81 0.79 -23.23
CA VAL A 71 24.59 -0.38 -24.09
C VAL A 71 24.97 -0.11 -25.55
N PHE A 72 24.92 1.16 -25.98
CA PHE A 72 25.22 1.55 -27.36
C PHE A 72 26.32 2.64 -27.39
N PRO A 73 27.56 2.29 -26.98
CA PRO A 73 28.67 3.24 -26.88
C PRO A 73 29.09 3.83 -28.23
N GLU A 74 28.70 3.19 -29.35
CA GLU A 74 28.99 3.62 -30.72
C GLU A 74 28.15 4.84 -31.15
N LEU A 75 27.07 5.15 -30.44
CA LEU A 75 26.23 6.30 -30.75
C LEU A 75 26.97 7.60 -30.41
N ARG A 76 26.85 8.61 -31.30
CA ARG A 76 27.61 9.87 -31.22
C ARG A 76 27.52 10.55 -29.87
N GLU A 77 26.33 10.59 -29.25
CA GLU A 77 26.08 11.25 -27.97
C GLU A 77 26.09 10.27 -26.79
N ALA A 78 26.47 9.01 -26.98
CA ALA A 78 26.39 7.96 -25.95
C ALA A 78 27.04 8.36 -24.62
N GLN A 79 28.26 8.90 -24.67
CA GLN A 79 28.97 9.31 -23.45
C GLN A 79 28.26 10.49 -22.73
N ILE A 80 27.64 11.40 -23.46
CA ILE A 80 26.86 12.50 -22.91
C ILE A 80 25.64 11.96 -22.16
N TRP A 81 24.88 11.06 -22.79
CA TRP A 81 23.71 10.44 -22.19
C TRP A 81 24.05 9.58 -20.97
N LYS A 82 25.15 8.82 -21.05
CA LYS A 82 25.64 8.02 -19.92
C LYS A 82 25.94 8.89 -18.69
N ASN A 83 26.70 9.96 -18.88
CA ASN A 83 27.08 10.85 -17.78
C ASN A 83 25.87 11.60 -17.22
N LEU A 84 25.01 12.15 -18.10
CA LEU A 84 23.80 12.84 -17.71
C LEU A 84 22.82 11.92 -16.97
N GLY A 85 22.60 10.71 -17.50
CA GLY A 85 21.75 9.71 -16.89
C GLY A 85 22.24 9.27 -15.50
N ALA A 86 23.55 9.04 -15.33
CA ALA A 86 24.14 8.70 -14.03
C ALA A 86 23.96 9.81 -12.98
N HIS A 87 24.20 11.07 -13.38
CA HIS A 87 24.01 12.20 -12.50
C HIS A 87 22.56 12.38 -12.06
N LEU A 88 21.62 12.35 -13.02
CA LEU A 88 20.19 12.47 -12.77
C LEU A 88 19.64 11.32 -11.92
N LEU A 89 20.13 10.11 -12.15
CA LEU A 89 19.73 8.94 -11.37
C LEU A 89 20.09 9.10 -9.89
N GLN A 90 21.32 9.53 -9.60
CA GLN A 90 21.74 9.79 -8.23
C GLN A 90 20.90 10.89 -7.58
N GLU A 91 20.69 12.01 -8.27
CA GLU A 91 19.84 13.12 -7.80
C GLU A 91 18.43 12.61 -7.48
N ALA A 92 17.79 11.89 -8.43
CA ALA A 92 16.42 11.44 -8.30
C ALA A 92 16.24 10.37 -7.21
N VAL A 93 17.17 9.44 -7.07
CA VAL A 93 17.12 8.38 -6.05
C VAL A 93 17.21 8.98 -4.65
N LEU A 94 18.13 9.93 -4.44
CA LEU A 94 18.30 10.59 -3.14
C LEU A 94 17.11 11.49 -2.79
N ASP A 95 16.49 12.14 -3.78
CA ASP A 95 15.33 13.00 -3.59
C ASP A 95 14.02 12.22 -3.39
N GLN A 96 13.82 11.10 -4.09
CA GLN A 96 12.52 10.43 -4.18
C GLN A 96 12.37 9.15 -3.36
N ILE A 97 13.48 8.58 -2.90
CA ILE A 97 13.46 7.37 -2.06
C ILE A 97 14.03 7.73 -0.69
N THR A 98 13.26 7.52 0.36
CA THR A 98 13.71 7.79 1.73
C THR A 98 14.83 6.83 2.14
N PRO A 99 15.61 7.12 3.20
CA PRO A 99 16.60 6.18 3.74
C PRO A 99 16.02 4.80 4.07
N GLU A 100 14.76 4.75 4.43
CA GLU A 100 14.01 3.52 4.75
C GLU A 100 13.49 2.80 3.50
N GLY A 101 13.75 3.33 2.30
CA GLY A 101 13.40 2.71 1.04
C GLY A 101 12.00 3.04 0.51
N VAL A 102 11.30 4.00 1.08
CA VAL A 102 9.95 4.38 0.66
C VAL A 102 10.00 5.37 -0.50
N SER A 103 9.33 5.06 -1.60
CA SER A 103 9.08 6.05 -2.64
C SER A 103 8.10 7.12 -2.16
N GLN A 104 8.46 8.38 -2.34
CA GLN A 104 7.61 9.52 -1.94
C GLN A 104 6.35 9.70 -2.79
N GLN A 105 6.11 8.83 -3.76
CA GLN A 105 4.83 8.75 -4.47
C GLN A 105 3.78 7.95 -3.69
N HIS A 106 4.19 7.23 -2.62
CA HIS A 106 3.28 6.49 -1.76
C HIS A 106 2.35 5.55 -2.54
N SER A 107 2.91 4.72 -3.42
CA SER A 107 2.19 3.73 -4.23
C SER A 107 3.01 2.45 -4.35
N PHE A 108 2.39 1.30 -4.12
CA PHE A 108 3.08 0.01 -4.29
C PHE A 108 3.35 -0.30 -5.76
N ASN A 109 2.51 0.15 -6.69
CA ASN A 109 2.79 -0.01 -8.11
C ASN A 109 4.01 0.80 -8.55
N TYR A 110 4.08 2.09 -8.17
CA TYR A 110 5.26 2.89 -8.51
C TYR A 110 6.51 2.49 -7.71
N GLN A 111 6.37 1.95 -6.52
CA GLN A 111 7.48 1.32 -5.78
C GLN A 111 8.05 0.13 -6.59
N ARG A 112 7.19 -0.74 -7.14
CA ARG A 112 7.57 -1.84 -8.04
C ARG A 112 8.27 -1.32 -9.29
N MET A 113 7.71 -0.31 -9.94
CA MET A 113 8.27 0.31 -11.14
C MET A 113 9.68 0.85 -10.87
N ILE A 114 9.86 1.60 -9.80
CA ILE A 114 11.15 2.15 -9.39
C ILE A 114 12.16 1.04 -9.11
N LEU A 115 11.75 0.01 -8.38
CA LEU A 115 12.62 -1.14 -8.11
C LEU A 115 13.05 -1.86 -9.39
N HIS A 116 12.17 -2.08 -10.35
CA HIS A 116 12.54 -2.64 -11.65
C HIS A 116 13.62 -1.80 -12.34
N LEU A 117 13.47 -0.48 -12.37
CA LEU A 117 14.43 0.45 -12.96
C LEU A 117 15.80 0.39 -12.27
N LEU A 118 15.80 0.37 -10.94
CA LEU A 118 17.03 0.33 -10.17
C LEU A 118 17.74 -1.03 -10.26
N LEU A 119 16.99 -2.13 -10.22
CA LEU A 119 17.55 -3.48 -10.37
C LEU A 119 18.12 -3.67 -11.80
N TRP A 120 17.46 -3.15 -12.84
CA TRP A 120 18.00 -3.08 -14.19
C TRP A 120 19.32 -2.34 -14.22
N THR A 121 19.37 -1.16 -13.60
CA THR A 121 20.60 -0.33 -13.56
C THR A 121 21.73 -1.05 -12.84
N LEU A 122 21.47 -1.66 -11.67
CA LEU A 122 22.47 -2.41 -10.92
C LEU A 122 23.00 -3.59 -11.73
N ARG A 123 22.12 -4.32 -12.41
CA ARG A 123 22.52 -5.49 -13.22
C ARG A 123 23.36 -5.08 -14.43
N LEU A 124 22.97 -4.04 -15.16
CA LEU A 124 23.77 -3.52 -16.27
C LEU A 124 25.13 -2.97 -15.79
N ALA A 125 25.18 -2.30 -14.66
CA ALA A 125 26.42 -1.81 -14.08
C ALA A 125 27.37 -2.97 -13.74
N GLU A 126 26.84 -4.04 -13.16
CA GLU A 126 27.60 -5.25 -12.85
C GLU A 126 28.20 -5.89 -14.13
N ILE A 127 27.37 -6.12 -15.16
CA ILE A 127 27.80 -6.74 -16.42
C ILE A 127 28.87 -5.91 -17.13
N ASN A 128 28.73 -4.58 -17.09
CA ASN A 128 29.66 -3.64 -17.74
C ASN A 128 30.80 -3.17 -16.82
N GLN A 129 30.94 -3.72 -15.60
CA GLN A 129 31.98 -3.38 -14.63
C GLN A 129 32.00 -1.86 -14.29
N ILE A 130 30.83 -1.24 -14.26
CA ILE A 130 30.64 0.19 -13.93
C ILE A 130 30.33 0.31 -12.44
N GLN A 131 31.10 1.14 -11.75
CA GLN A 131 30.78 1.48 -10.36
C GLN A 131 29.69 2.54 -10.31
N LEU A 132 28.59 2.24 -9.62
CA LEU A 132 27.55 3.20 -9.28
C LEU A 132 27.81 3.83 -7.92
N PRO A 133 27.32 5.06 -7.66
CA PRO A 133 27.38 5.66 -6.35
C PRO A 133 26.79 4.74 -5.28
N GLU A 134 27.52 4.57 -4.17
CA GLU A 134 27.13 3.67 -3.07
C GLU A 134 25.73 3.99 -2.52
N GLU A 135 25.35 5.26 -2.48
CA GLU A 135 24.03 5.67 -2.02
C GLU A 135 22.88 5.17 -2.92
N VAL A 136 23.10 5.04 -4.23
CA VAL A 136 22.11 4.45 -5.15
C VAL A 136 21.89 2.97 -4.77
N ARG A 137 22.97 2.22 -4.53
CA ARG A 137 22.91 0.82 -4.09
C ARG A 137 22.19 0.70 -2.73
N LYS A 138 22.54 1.52 -1.75
CA LYS A 138 21.91 1.52 -0.42
C LYS A 138 20.41 1.81 -0.49
N ARG A 139 20.00 2.83 -1.26
CA ARG A 139 18.59 3.18 -1.43
C ARG A 139 17.80 2.08 -2.16
N THR A 140 18.42 1.45 -3.17
CA THR A 140 17.81 0.31 -3.86
C THR A 140 17.60 -0.87 -2.90
N GLN A 141 18.60 -1.19 -2.08
CA GLN A 141 18.50 -2.22 -1.07
C GLN A 141 17.42 -1.91 -0.03
N ALA A 142 17.39 -0.68 0.49
CA ALA A 142 16.36 -0.25 1.42
C ALA A 142 14.94 -0.35 0.78
N ALA A 143 14.78 0.06 -0.48
CA ALA A 143 13.52 -0.04 -1.21
C ALA A 143 13.08 -1.50 -1.43
N PHE A 144 14.02 -2.40 -1.69
CA PHE A 144 13.76 -3.83 -1.78
C PHE A 144 13.27 -4.39 -0.43
N GLU A 145 13.98 -4.12 0.66
CA GLU A 145 13.60 -4.61 1.99
C GLU A 145 12.26 -4.01 2.47
N PHE A 146 12.01 -2.74 2.19
CA PHE A 146 10.72 -2.12 2.46
C PHE A 146 9.59 -2.85 1.75
N THR A 147 9.77 -3.16 0.46
CA THR A 147 8.77 -3.86 -0.34
C THR A 147 8.58 -5.30 0.15
N ARG A 148 9.68 -6.04 0.33
CA ARG A 148 9.67 -7.43 0.83
C ARG A 148 8.90 -7.57 2.13
N ALA A 149 9.11 -6.64 3.04
CA ALA A 149 8.44 -6.62 4.34
C ALA A 149 6.92 -6.38 4.28
N ARG A 150 6.38 -5.99 3.13
CA ARG A 150 4.97 -5.61 2.92
C ARG A 150 4.29 -6.40 1.81
N VAL A 151 4.93 -7.45 1.35
CA VAL A 151 4.32 -8.47 0.49
C VAL A 151 3.85 -9.60 1.38
N ASP A 152 2.60 -10.00 1.21
CA ASP A 152 2.05 -11.14 1.92
C ASP A 152 2.74 -12.43 1.47
N PRO A 153 3.31 -13.22 2.40
CA PRO A 153 4.13 -14.37 2.03
C PRO A 153 3.33 -15.54 1.44
N GLU A 154 2.03 -15.65 1.72
CA GLU A 154 1.21 -16.73 1.22
C GLU A 154 0.67 -16.44 -0.18
N SER A 155 0.11 -15.25 -0.40
CA SER A 155 -0.43 -14.86 -1.71
C SER A 155 0.64 -14.29 -2.67
N GLY A 156 1.70 -13.69 -2.15
CA GLY A 156 2.67 -12.93 -2.93
C GLY A 156 2.20 -11.52 -3.30
N PHE A 157 1.03 -11.09 -2.80
CA PHE A 157 0.46 -9.80 -3.12
C PHE A 157 0.94 -8.73 -2.14
N ALA A 158 1.07 -7.50 -2.64
CA ALA A 158 1.20 -6.30 -1.84
C ALA A 158 -0.17 -5.63 -1.63
N PRO A 159 -0.34 -4.75 -0.62
CA PRO A 159 -1.50 -3.88 -0.53
C PRO A 159 -1.76 -3.15 -1.85
N ASN A 160 -3.02 -3.01 -2.24
CA ASN A 160 -3.43 -2.31 -3.47
C ASN A 160 -3.36 -0.77 -3.31
N TYR A 161 -2.48 -0.34 -2.46
CA TYR A 161 -2.38 1.01 -1.95
C TYR A 161 -1.69 1.95 -2.94
N GLY A 162 -2.28 3.12 -3.09
CA GLY A 162 -1.70 4.23 -3.86
C GLY A 162 -2.12 4.24 -5.33
N SER A 163 -1.59 5.21 -6.05
CA SER A 163 -1.88 5.37 -7.48
C SER A 163 -1.33 4.22 -8.31
N ASP A 164 -2.14 3.74 -9.24
CA ASP A 164 -1.80 2.68 -10.17
C ASP A 164 -2.26 3.06 -11.58
N ASP A 165 -1.39 2.97 -12.57
CA ASP A 165 -1.67 3.20 -13.99
C ASP A 165 -1.52 1.93 -14.84
N GLY A 166 -1.39 0.78 -14.19
CA GLY A 166 -1.17 -0.51 -14.84
C GLY A 166 0.27 -0.74 -15.29
N SER A 167 1.22 0.14 -14.94
CA SER A 167 2.60 0.01 -15.38
C SER A 167 3.28 -1.24 -14.81
N MET A 168 3.86 -2.04 -15.71
CA MET A 168 4.74 -3.18 -15.42
C MET A 168 5.88 -3.14 -16.43
N ILE A 169 7.08 -2.72 -16.00
CA ILE A 169 8.20 -2.47 -16.93
C ILE A 169 8.76 -3.79 -17.47
N PHE A 170 8.92 -4.79 -16.61
CA PHE A 170 9.47 -6.10 -16.96
C PHE A 170 8.49 -7.22 -16.61
N PRO A 171 7.47 -7.46 -17.48
CA PRO A 171 6.53 -8.57 -17.29
C PRO A 171 7.18 -9.90 -17.75
N LEU A 172 8.26 -10.30 -17.10
CA LEU A 172 9.12 -11.43 -17.46
C LEU A 172 8.78 -12.72 -16.71
N ALA A 173 7.59 -12.83 -16.18
CA ALA A 173 7.08 -14.05 -15.54
C ALA A 173 5.59 -14.18 -15.79
N LEU A 174 5.10 -15.40 -15.93
CA LEU A 174 3.67 -15.70 -16.03
C LEU A 174 3.05 -15.69 -14.64
N SER A 175 2.74 -14.49 -14.13
CA SER A 175 2.14 -14.28 -12.82
C SER A 175 1.06 -13.20 -12.88
N ALA A 176 0.18 -13.18 -11.88
CA ALA A 176 -0.84 -12.14 -11.76
C ALA A 176 -0.18 -10.75 -11.60
N TYR A 177 -0.86 -9.71 -12.11
CA TYR A 177 -0.35 -8.33 -12.02
C TYR A 177 0.01 -7.92 -10.59
N ARG A 178 -0.76 -8.32 -9.59
CA ARG A 178 -0.54 -8.01 -8.16
C ARG A 178 0.47 -8.92 -7.47
N ASP A 179 1.03 -9.93 -8.15
CA ASP A 179 2.06 -10.81 -7.61
C ASP A 179 3.43 -10.13 -7.65
N PHE A 180 3.99 -9.85 -6.49
CA PHE A 180 5.30 -9.21 -6.31
C PHE A 180 6.45 -10.22 -6.20
N ARG A 181 6.18 -11.53 -6.15
CA ARG A 181 7.23 -12.55 -6.04
C ARG A 181 8.25 -12.50 -7.18
N PRO A 182 7.90 -12.24 -8.45
CA PRO A 182 8.89 -12.06 -9.52
C PRO A 182 9.87 -10.91 -9.24
N LEU A 183 9.38 -9.78 -8.74
CA LEU A 183 10.23 -8.66 -8.34
C LEU A 183 11.13 -9.01 -7.15
N LEU A 184 10.58 -9.69 -6.13
CA LEU A 184 11.34 -10.09 -4.95
C LEU A 184 12.44 -11.08 -5.30
N GLN A 185 12.16 -12.02 -6.19
CA GLN A 185 13.13 -12.99 -6.63
C GLN A 185 14.25 -12.35 -7.47
N LEU A 186 13.89 -11.46 -8.39
CA LEU A 186 14.85 -10.66 -9.15
C LEU A 186 15.71 -9.78 -8.21
N GLY A 187 15.09 -9.09 -7.26
CA GLY A 187 15.78 -8.25 -6.30
C GLY A 187 16.74 -9.03 -5.41
N ALA A 188 16.33 -10.21 -4.93
CA ALA A 188 17.18 -11.10 -4.16
C ALA A 188 18.44 -11.53 -4.96
N ALA A 189 18.27 -11.90 -6.24
CA ALA A 189 19.36 -12.30 -7.11
C ALA A 189 20.35 -11.16 -7.41
N VAL A 190 19.84 -9.94 -7.71
CA VAL A 190 20.67 -8.78 -8.06
C VAL A 190 21.37 -8.17 -6.84
N LEU A 191 20.75 -8.25 -5.66
CA LEU A 191 21.28 -7.65 -4.42
C LEU A 191 22.01 -8.65 -3.51
N ASP A 192 22.15 -9.92 -3.93
CA ASP A 192 22.71 -11.02 -3.13
C ASP A 192 22.00 -11.18 -1.78
N ARG A 193 20.69 -11.31 -1.82
CA ARG A 193 19.81 -11.49 -0.66
C ARG A 193 19.17 -12.87 -0.65
N SER A 194 18.61 -13.25 0.51
CA SER A 194 17.84 -14.49 0.64
C SER A 194 16.67 -14.49 -0.32
N ALA A 195 16.63 -15.51 -1.18
CA ALA A 195 15.60 -15.70 -2.20
C ALA A 195 14.34 -16.33 -1.59
N LEU A 196 13.21 -16.17 -2.27
CA LEU A 196 12.01 -16.93 -1.99
C LEU A 196 12.23 -18.41 -2.39
N PRO A 197 11.43 -19.34 -1.86
CA PRO A 197 11.39 -20.71 -2.39
C PRO A 197 11.20 -20.72 -3.91
N ALA A 198 11.78 -21.71 -4.59
CA ALA A 198 11.69 -21.81 -6.04
C ALA A 198 10.24 -21.91 -6.53
N GLY A 199 9.95 -21.21 -7.62
CA GLY A 199 8.62 -21.16 -8.21
C GLY A 199 8.61 -20.48 -9.59
N PRO A 200 7.42 -20.32 -10.22
CA PRO A 200 7.30 -19.66 -11.53
C PRO A 200 7.86 -18.22 -11.53
N TRP A 201 7.89 -17.57 -10.40
CA TRP A 201 8.47 -16.23 -10.23
C TRP A 201 9.99 -16.16 -10.39
N ASN A 202 10.70 -17.28 -10.48
CA ASN A 202 12.14 -17.31 -10.78
C ASN A 202 12.45 -16.81 -12.20
N GLU A 203 11.48 -16.89 -13.11
CA GLU A 203 11.66 -16.58 -14.53
C GLU A 203 12.23 -15.17 -14.75
N ALA A 204 11.76 -14.16 -14.01
CA ALA A 204 12.27 -12.80 -14.14
C ALA A 204 13.78 -12.69 -13.82
N ALA A 205 14.26 -13.41 -12.82
CA ALA A 205 15.68 -13.45 -12.47
C ALA A 205 16.53 -14.17 -13.53
N LEU A 206 15.99 -15.23 -14.13
CA LEU A 206 16.65 -15.95 -15.23
C LEU A 206 16.82 -15.06 -16.47
N TRP A 207 15.80 -14.29 -16.85
CA TRP A 207 15.87 -13.34 -17.95
C TRP A 207 16.90 -12.22 -17.75
N PHE A 208 17.18 -11.86 -16.50
CA PHE A 208 18.25 -10.91 -16.17
C PHE A 208 19.65 -11.57 -16.17
N GLY A 209 19.74 -12.85 -16.50
CA GLY A 209 21.02 -13.59 -16.56
C GLY A 209 21.70 -13.69 -15.19
N THR A 210 20.90 -13.65 -14.10
CA THR A 210 21.46 -13.84 -12.76
C THR A 210 21.69 -15.33 -12.49
N LYS A 211 22.81 -15.66 -11.82
CA LYS A 211 23.04 -17.02 -11.35
C LYS A 211 22.13 -17.26 -10.15
N PHE A 212 21.11 -18.05 -10.36
CA PHE A 212 20.20 -18.47 -9.31
C PHE A 212 20.80 -19.71 -8.61
N GLU A 213 21.80 -19.52 -7.79
CA GLU A 213 22.09 -20.49 -6.74
C GLU A 213 21.00 -20.26 -5.68
N ALA A 214 20.06 -21.21 -5.59
CA ALA A 214 19.12 -21.24 -4.47
C ALA A 214 19.97 -21.37 -3.18
N LYS A 215 20.44 -20.27 -2.65
CA LYS A 215 20.72 -20.21 -1.22
C LYS A 215 19.33 -20.40 -0.60
N LEU A 216 19.00 -21.68 -0.39
CA LEU A 216 17.81 -22.08 0.36
C LEU A 216 17.79 -21.14 1.57
N ALA A 217 16.79 -20.29 1.64
CA ALA A 217 16.57 -19.53 2.82
C ALA A 217 16.48 -20.54 3.97
N VAL A 218 17.59 -20.76 4.67
CA VAL A 218 17.49 -21.02 6.09
C VAL A 218 16.59 -19.90 6.53
N ALA A 219 15.40 -20.25 6.99
CA ALA A 219 14.41 -19.27 7.41
C ALA A 219 15.13 -18.30 8.36
N GLU A 220 15.76 -17.28 7.77
CA GLU A 220 16.20 -16.15 8.56
C GLU A 220 14.89 -15.75 9.22
N LYS A 221 14.82 -15.95 10.55
CA LYS A 221 13.78 -15.38 11.37
C LYS A 221 13.62 -13.99 10.81
N ALA A 222 12.52 -13.77 10.07
CA ALA A 222 12.29 -12.51 9.39
C ALA A 222 12.64 -11.45 10.43
N ALA A 223 13.72 -10.72 10.19
CA ALA A 223 14.21 -9.76 11.18
C ALA A 223 12.96 -8.99 11.60
N PRO A 224 12.73 -8.79 12.90
CA PRO A 224 11.51 -8.15 13.37
C PRO A 224 11.37 -6.94 12.50
N ILE A 225 10.28 -6.90 11.69
CA ILE A 225 10.09 -5.87 10.68
C ILE A 225 10.07 -4.61 11.50
N SER A 226 11.22 -3.95 11.54
CA SER A 226 11.42 -2.73 12.29
C SER A 226 10.26 -1.83 11.94
N SER A 227 9.52 -1.41 12.95
CA SER A 227 8.54 -0.35 12.80
C SER A 227 9.23 0.74 11.99
N ALA A 228 8.81 0.92 10.72
CA ALA A 228 9.42 1.92 9.86
C ALA A 228 9.45 3.24 10.63
N PRO A 229 10.52 4.02 10.57
CA PRO A 229 10.58 5.30 11.24
C PRO A 229 9.33 6.11 10.91
N ALA A 230 8.83 6.85 11.87
CA ALA A 230 7.59 7.63 11.77
C ALA A 230 7.53 8.55 10.53
N GLU A 231 8.68 8.88 9.95
CA GLU A 231 8.79 9.71 8.75
C GLU A 231 8.26 9.03 7.47
N ALA A 232 8.38 7.70 7.35
CA ALA A 232 7.90 6.96 6.18
C ALA A 232 6.37 6.84 6.15
N GLY A 233 5.73 6.89 7.32
CA GLY A 233 4.28 6.87 7.48
C GLY A 233 3.62 5.53 7.16
N TYR A 234 4.34 4.42 7.23
CA TYR A 234 3.83 3.07 7.06
C TYR A 234 4.19 2.21 8.26
N PHE A 235 3.17 1.75 8.97
CA PHE A 235 3.33 0.92 10.16
C PHE A 235 2.80 -0.47 9.89
N ARG A 236 3.56 -1.50 10.25
CA ARG A 236 3.14 -2.88 10.15
C ARG A 236 3.02 -3.48 11.55
N LEU A 237 1.88 -4.14 11.80
CA LEU A 237 1.64 -4.93 13.02
C LEU A 237 1.47 -6.39 12.64
N GLY A 238 1.73 -7.29 13.59
CA GLY A 238 1.46 -8.70 13.44
C GLY A 238 2.59 -9.51 12.78
N ASP A 239 2.33 -10.80 12.59
CA ASP A 239 3.29 -11.80 12.09
C ASP A 239 3.23 -12.01 10.57
N SER A 240 3.69 -13.15 10.08
CA SER A 240 3.64 -13.51 8.65
C SER A 240 2.27 -13.99 8.19
N HIS A 241 1.42 -14.47 9.08
CA HIS A 241 0.11 -15.05 8.77
C HIS A 241 -1.05 -14.08 9.02
N SER A 242 -0.84 -13.11 9.90
CA SER A 242 -1.87 -12.17 10.33
C SER A 242 -1.22 -10.81 10.58
N TRP A 243 -1.42 -9.86 9.67
CA TRP A 243 -0.75 -8.57 9.74
C TRP A 243 -1.62 -7.41 9.25
N ALA A 244 -1.29 -6.23 9.74
CA ALA A 244 -1.92 -4.98 9.33
C ALA A 244 -0.88 -4.02 8.75
N LEU A 245 -1.26 -3.25 7.74
CA LEU A 245 -0.54 -2.06 7.28
C LEU A 245 -1.37 -0.82 7.58
N ILE A 246 -0.77 0.14 8.30
CA ILE A 246 -1.43 1.39 8.65
C ILE A 246 -0.70 2.55 7.99
N ARG A 247 -1.46 3.46 7.37
CA ARG A 247 -0.95 4.69 6.79
C ARG A 247 -1.10 5.84 7.77
N ALA A 248 0.01 6.43 8.24
CA ALA A 248 0.00 7.62 9.08
C ALA A 248 1.31 8.41 8.88
N GLY A 249 1.33 9.36 7.96
CA GLY A 249 2.58 10.01 7.59
C GLY A 249 2.47 11.51 7.33
N ARG A 250 3.63 12.13 7.26
CA ARG A 250 3.77 13.54 6.89
C ARG A 250 4.10 13.66 5.41
N TYR A 251 3.26 14.34 4.67
CA TYR A 251 3.52 14.63 3.28
C TYR A 251 4.58 15.74 3.13
N LYS A 252 5.72 15.36 2.57
CA LYS A 252 6.79 16.30 2.13
C LYS A 252 6.65 16.63 0.64
N ARG A 253 5.88 15.83 -0.08
CA ARG A 253 5.58 15.94 -1.50
C ARG A 253 4.07 15.88 -1.71
N ARG A 254 3.64 16.22 -2.92
CA ARG A 254 2.22 16.19 -3.31
C ARG A 254 1.60 14.83 -3.01
N PRO A 255 0.58 14.76 -2.13
CA PRO A 255 -0.18 13.55 -1.90
C PRO A 255 -1.00 13.17 -3.12
N PHE A 256 -1.18 11.87 -3.34
CA PHE A 256 -2.01 11.36 -4.43
C PHE A 256 -3.39 10.92 -3.95
N GLN A 257 -3.52 10.54 -2.69
CA GLN A 257 -4.75 10.08 -2.05
C GLN A 257 -5.00 10.81 -0.73
N ALA A 258 -6.26 10.88 -0.30
CA ALA A 258 -6.69 11.47 0.97
C ALA A 258 -7.05 10.34 1.95
N ASP A 259 -6.05 9.69 2.54
CA ASP A 259 -6.11 8.36 3.11
C ASP A 259 -5.39 8.19 4.46
N GLN A 260 -5.18 9.28 5.19
CA GLN A 260 -4.53 9.17 6.51
C GLN A 260 -5.31 8.25 7.44
N LEU A 261 -4.57 7.43 8.19
CA LEU A 261 -5.07 6.37 9.06
C LEU A 261 -5.83 5.24 8.34
N HIS A 262 -5.66 5.11 7.01
CA HIS A 262 -6.10 3.91 6.30
C HIS A 262 -5.43 2.65 6.88
N VAL A 263 -6.18 1.53 6.93
CA VAL A 263 -5.71 0.24 7.42
C VAL A 263 -6.02 -0.85 6.41
N ASP A 264 -4.98 -1.59 6.00
CA ASP A 264 -5.09 -2.88 5.33
C ASP A 264 -4.95 -4.00 6.36
N LEU A 265 -5.83 -5.02 6.31
CA LEU A 265 -5.74 -6.21 7.16
C LEU A 265 -5.52 -7.44 6.30
N TRP A 266 -4.55 -8.25 6.69
CA TRP A 266 -4.19 -9.49 6.00
C TRP A 266 -4.25 -10.69 6.93
N TRP A 267 -4.80 -11.78 6.44
CA TRP A 267 -4.89 -13.02 7.18
C TRP A 267 -4.79 -14.21 6.23
N ARG A 268 -3.74 -15.02 6.40
CA ARG A 268 -3.49 -16.25 5.62
C ARG A 268 -3.65 -16.03 4.11
N GLY A 269 -2.94 -15.06 3.57
CA GLY A 269 -2.98 -14.72 2.14
C GLY A 269 -4.20 -13.92 1.69
N ILE A 270 -5.16 -13.67 2.57
CA ILE A 270 -6.39 -12.95 2.25
C ILE A 270 -6.29 -11.51 2.76
N ASN A 271 -6.52 -10.54 1.88
CA ASN A 271 -6.66 -9.14 2.26
C ASN A 271 -8.10 -8.86 2.72
N LEU A 272 -8.31 -8.85 4.04
CA LEU A 272 -9.62 -8.75 4.69
C LEU A 272 -10.19 -7.34 4.72
N ALA A 273 -9.35 -6.34 4.99
CA ALA A 273 -9.65 -4.93 4.80
C ALA A 273 -8.68 -4.42 3.75
N ARG A 274 -9.18 -3.89 2.65
CA ARG A 274 -8.38 -3.61 1.47
C ARG A 274 -8.49 -2.18 0.98
N ASP A 275 -7.50 -1.71 0.24
CA ASP A 275 -7.60 -0.48 -0.53
C ASP A 275 -8.39 -0.73 -1.82
N ALA A 276 -9.21 0.24 -2.22
CA ALA A 276 -9.97 0.17 -3.47
C ALA A 276 -9.08 0.19 -4.73
N GLY A 277 -7.83 0.61 -4.59
CA GLY A 277 -6.87 0.75 -5.69
C GLY A 277 -7.10 2.00 -6.54
N THR A 278 -6.82 1.89 -7.83
CA THR A 278 -7.05 2.97 -8.81
C THR A 278 -7.73 2.41 -10.05
N TYR A 279 -8.96 2.86 -10.31
CA TYR A 279 -9.71 2.41 -11.49
C TYR A 279 -9.32 3.22 -12.73
N LEU A 280 -9.62 4.51 -12.74
CA LEU A 280 -9.35 5.41 -13.85
C LEU A 280 -8.84 6.76 -13.36
N TYR A 281 -7.81 7.29 -14.00
CA TYR A 281 -7.42 8.68 -13.83
C TYR A 281 -8.33 9.62 -14.63
N ASN A 282 -8.74 9.18 -15.82
CA ASN A 282 -9.54 9.94 -16.78
C ASN A 282 -10.86 9.21 -17.05
N GLY A 283 -11.83 9.44 -16.21
CA GLY A 283 -13.20 8.93 -16.40
C GLY A 283 -14.23 10.03 -16.24
N PRO A 284 -15.51 9.77 -16.57
CA PRO A 284 -16.59 10.65 -16.16
C PRO A 284 -16.71 10.65 -14.62
N PRO A 285 -17.22 11.73 -14.00
CA PRO A 285 -17.53 11.70 -12.59
C PRO A 285 -18.55 10.57 -12.25
N PRO A 286 -18.37 9.87 -11.10
CA PRO A 286 -17.37 10.09 -10.05
C PRO A 286 -16.01 9.35 -10.29
N TRP A 287 -15.83 8.67 -11.44
CA TRP A 287 -14.69 7.80 -11.74
C TRP A 287 -13.38 8.51 -12.08
N ASN A 288 -13.40 9.83 -12.23
CA ASN A 288 -12.22 10.65 -12.54
C ASN A 288 -11.24 10.70 -11.36
N ASN A 289 -10.46 9.66 -11.18
CA ASN A 289 -9.61 9.42 -10.01
C ASN A 289 -10.42 9.42 -8.69
N GLY A 290 -11.59 8.78 -8.73
CA GLY A 290 -12.55 8.77 -7.60
C GLY A 290 -12.03 7.98 -6.40
N PHE A 291 -11.26 6.92 -6.64
CA PHE A 291 -10.69 6.09 -5.58
C PHE A 291 -9.54 6.74 -4.81
N ALA A 292 -9.14 7.97 -5.18
CA ALA A 292 -8.22 8.77 -4.37
C ALA A 292 -8.90 9.51 -3.20
N ARG A 293 -10.25 9.44 -3.08
CA ARG A 293 -11.04 10.14 -2.07
C ARG A 293 -11.08 9.38 -0.75
N THR A 294 -11.20 10.12 0.36
CA THR A 294 -11.29 9.54 1.71
C THR A 294 -12.44 8.54 1.85
N ALA A 295 -13.56 8.78 1.18
CA ALA A 295 -14.79 8.00 1.32
C ALA A 295 -14.64 6.51 0.97
N VAL A 296 -13.65 6.11 0.18
CA VAL A 296 -13.42 4.72 -0.26
C VAL A 296 -12.29 4.02 0.51
N HIS A 297 -11.59 4.74 1.38
CA HIS A 297 -10.51 4.17 2.20
C HIS A 297 -11.04 3.67 3.55
N ASN A 298 -10.31 2.74 4.17
CA ASN A 298 -10.63 2.19 5.49
C ASN A 298 -10.29 3.20 6.59
N THR A 299 -11.06 4.27 6.68
CA THR A 299 -10.85 5.41 7.59
C THR A 299 -12.18 6.14 7.85
N VAL A 300 -12.13 7.26 8.57
CA VAL A 300 -13.30 8.06 8.92
C VAL A 300 -13.45 9.25 7.98
N THR A 301 -14.69 9.53 7.58
CA THR A 301 -15.10 10.75 6.87
C THR A 301 -15.97 11.60 7.77
N ILE A 302 -15.78 12.93 7.78
CA ILE A 302 -16.57 13.89 8.55
C ILE A 302 -17.29 14.85 7.59
N ASP A 303 -18.60 15.05 7.79
CA ASP A 303 -19.48 15.93 7.01
C ASP A 303 -19.36 15.70 5.49
N ASN A 304 -19.17 14.46 5.08
CA ASN A 304 -18.94 14.06 3.68
C ASN A 304 -17.73 14.73 2.99
N HIS A 305 -16.77 15.22 3.76
CA HIS A 305 -15.57 15.84 3.22
C HIS A 305 -14.36 14.91 3.22
N ASP A 306 -13.55 15.03 2.16
CA ASP A 306 -12.22 14.44 2.16
C ASP A 306 -11.32 15.11 3.22
N GLN A 307 -10.34 14.38 3.74
CA GLN A 307 -9.35 14.88 4.70
C GLN A 307 -8.54 16.08 4.15
N MET A 308 -8.48 16.21 2.84
CA MET A 308 -7.84 17.30 2.12
C MET A 308 -8.82 17.90 1.11
N ARG A 309 -8.61 19.16 0.72
CA ARG A 309 -9.44 19.80 -0.30
C ARG A 309 -8.97 19.40 -1.70
N ARG A 310 -9.83 18.74 -2.46
CA ARG A 310 -9.54 18.35 -3.83
C ARG A 310 -9.68 19.57 -4.75
N ALA A 311 -8.58 19.99 -5.37
CA ALA A 311 -8.54 21.10 -6.33
C ALA A 311 -8.43 20.63 -7.80
N GLY A 312 -8.16 19.36 -8.01
CA GLY A 312 -8.05 18.74 -9.32
C GLY A 312 -7.86 17.25 -9.23
N ARG A 313 -7.75 16.59 -10.37
CA ARG A 313 -7.61 15.13 -10.48
C ARG A 313 -6.45 14.57 -9.66
N PHE A 314 -5.32 15.29 -9.66
CA PHE A 314 -4.09 14.91 -8.94
C PHE A 314 -3.63 16.02 -7.99
N LEU A 315 -4.51 16.97 -7.65
CA LEU A 315 -4.14 18.12 -6.85
C LEU A 315 -5.00 18.19 -5.59
N TRP A 316 -4.33 18.01 -4.47
CA TRP A 316 -4.86 18.21 -3.15
C TRP A 316 -4.27 19.47 -2.54
N LEU A 317 -5.07 20.22 -1.83
CA LEU A 317 -4.69 21.37 -1.02
C LEU A 317 -4.95 21.06 0.46
N ASP A 318 -4.36 21.87 1.34
CA ASP A 318 -4.53 21.70 2.80
C ASP A 318 -4.14 20.30 3.26
N TRP A 319 -2.90 19.90 2.94
CA TRP A 319 -2.42 18.52 3.11
C TRP A 319 -2.57 18.03 4.55
N ALA A 320 -3.34 16.98 4.73
CA ALA A 320 -3.52 16.31 6.01
C ALA A 320 -2.20 15.68 6.47
N GLN A 321 -1.71 16.15 7.60
CA GLN A 321 -0.50 15.61 8.21
C GLN A 321 -0.89 14.65 9.32
N ALA A 322 -0.27 13.47 9.34
CA ALA A 322 -0.47 12.49 10.39
C ALA A 322 0.82 12.24 11.17
N SER A 323 0.65 11.74 12.37
CA SER A 323 1.71 11.16 13.18
C SER A 323 1.23 9.84 13.75
N GLY A 324 2.15 8.89 13.92
CA GLY A 324 1.83 7.59 14.49
C GLY A 324 3.07 6.95 15.11
N ARG A 325 2.82 5.94 15.91
CA ARG A 325 3.84 5.07 16.50
C ARG A 325 3.28 3.69 16.73
N SER A 326 4.15 2.71 16.63
CA SER A 326 3.83 1.33 16.96
C SER A 326 4.68 0.85 18.13
N TYR A 327 4.16 -0.13 18.84
CA TYR A 327 4.79 -0.72 20.01
C TYR A 327 4.78 -2.23 19.89
N THR A 328 5.78 -2.85 20.54
CA THR A 328 5.82 -4.30 20.74
C THR A 328 5.60 -4.56 22.22
N SER A 329 4.55 -5.30 22.56
CA SER A 329 4.26 -5.68 23.92
C SER A 329 5.30 -6.65 24.47
N PRO A 330 5.61 -6.64 25.78
CA PRO A 330 6.47 -7.64 26.39
C PRO A 330 6.00 -9.06 26.06
N GLY A 331 6.95 -9.91 25.63
CA GLY A 331 6.65 -11.28 25.22
C GLY A 331 6.19 -11.45 23.77
N GLN A 332 5.94 -10.35 23.03
CA GLN A 332 5.63 -10.41 21.59
C GLN A 332 6.93 -10.29 20.77
N ALA A 333 6.96 -11.00 19.64
CA ALA A 333 8.05 -10.93 18.68
C ALA A 333 7.85 -9.81 17.63
N TYR A 334 6.62 -9.31 17.49
CA TYR A 334 6.21 -8.32 16.49
C TYR A 334 5.49 -7.15 17.14
N ALA A 335 5.45 -6.00 16.46
CA ALA A 335 4.61 -4.90 16.89
C ALA A 335 3.13 -5.34 16.89
N ASP A 336 2.46 -5.10 17.99
CA ASP A 336 1.08 -5.55 18.23
C ASP A 336 0.11 -4.38 18.48
N HIS A 337 0.64 -3.17 18.64
CA HIS A 337 -0.13 -1.98 18.94
C HIS A 337 0.32 -0.78 18.12
N PHE A 338 -0.63 -0.01 17.61
CA PHE A 338 -0.40 1.25 16.91
C PHE A 338 -1.33 2.34 17.46
N GLU A 339 -0.80 3.54 17.56
CA GLU A 339 -1.56 4.77 17.80
C GLU A 339 -1.16 5.84 16.80
N GLY A 340 -2.15 6.57 16.26
CA GLY A 340 -1.90 7.68 15.36
C GLY A 340 -3.05 8.66 15.27
N GLU A 341 -2.75 9.87 14.80
CA GLU A 341 -3.73 10.94 14.58
C GLU A 341 -3.40 11.74 13.33
N HIS A 342 -4.38 12.42 12.75
CA HIS A 342 -4.19 13.38 11.69
C HIS A 342 -5.02 14.64 11.87
N ASN A 343 -4.56 15.74 11.25
CA ASN A 343 -5.17 17.06 11.32
C ASN A 343 -6.09 17.39 10.14
N GLY A 344 -6.42 16.45 9.26
CA GLY A 344 -7.16 16.68 8.03
C GLY A 344 -8.54 17.32 8.22
N TYR A 345 -9.12 17.18 9.40
CA TYR A 345 -10.43 17.74 9.75
C TYR A 345 -10.34 18.94 10.71
N SER A 346 -9.15 19.50 10.94
CA SER A 346 -8.99 20.68 11.83
C SER A 346 -9.80 21.89 11.38
N ARG A 347 -10.06 22.03 10.06
CA ARG A 347 -10.93 23.07 9.50
C ARG A 347 -12.40 22.97 9.95
N PHE A 348 -12.81 21.81 10.43
CA PHE A 348 -14.14 21.54 10.99
C PHE A 348 -14.11 21.46 12.53
N GLY A 349 -12.98 21.81 13.16
CA GLY A 349 -12.81 21.72 14.61
C GLY A 349 -12.70 20.28 15.13
N ALA A 350 -12.36 19.31 14.26
CA ALA A 350 -12.27 17.91 14.61
C ALA A 350 -10.86 17.33 14.36
N THR A 351 -10.50 16.32 15.15
CA THR A 351 -9.30 15.50 15.03
C THR A 351 -9.70 14.04 15.04
N HIS A 352 -9.15 13.26 14.10
CA HIS A 352 -9.34 11.82 14.08
C HIS A 352 -8.08 11.14 14.64
N ARG A 353 -8.27 10.28 15.64
CA ARG A 353 -7.26 9.37 16.19
C ARG A 353 -7.68 7.94 15.95
N ARG A 354 -6.70 7.09 15.68
CA ARG A 354 -6.91 5.64 15.50
C ARG A 354 -5.91 4.86 16.33
N THR A 355 -6.43 3.88 17.04
CA THR A 355 -5.64 2.83 17.68
C THR A 355 -5.91 1.51 16.96
N VAL A 356 -4.87 0.72 16.69
CA VAL A 356 -5.00 -0.64 16.15
C VAL A 356 -4.28 -1.59 17.10
N GLN A 357 -5.00 -2.58 17.60
CA GLN A 357 -4.47 -3.67 18.43
C GLN A 357 -4.56 -4.97 17.64
N TRP A 358 -3.42 -5.64 17.44
CA TRP A 358 -3.38 -7.02 16.95
C TRP A 358 -3.55 -7.98 18.12
N LEU A 359 -4.50 -8.91 17.99
CA LEU A 359 -4.73 -10.02 18.90
C LEU A 359 -4.13 -11.27 18.26
N ALA A 360 -2.93 -11.66 18.67
CA ALA A 360 -2.17 -12.75 18.05
C ALA A 360 -3.01 -14.02 17.88
N GLY A 361 -3.17 -14.48 16.64
CA GLY A 361 -3.96 -15.66 16.29
C GLY A 361 -5.48 -15.46 16.31
N SER A 362 -6.00 -14.32 16.80
CA SER A 362 -7.44 -14.09 17.02
C SER A 362 -8.04 -12.98 16.15
N GLY A 363 -7.25 -11.98 15.73
CA GLY A 363 -7.73 -10.90 14.89
C GLY A 363 -7.23 -9.52 15.30
N TRP A 364 -8.07 -8.50 15.16
CA TRP A 364 -7.74 -7.10 15.42
C TRP A 364 -8.87 -6.35 16.10
N VAL A 365 -8.50 -5.36 16.92
CA VAL A 365 -9.42 -4.33 17.42
C VAL A 365 -8.93 -2.97 16.96
N ILE A 366 -9.81 -2.23 16.32
CA ILE A 366 -9.55 -0.87 15.84
C ILE A 366 -10.47 0.08 16.58
N VAL A 367 -9.90 1.13 17.18
CA VAL A 367 -10.64 2.17 17.89
C VAL A 367 -10.40 3.49 17.17
N ASP A 368 -11.48 4.13 16.76
CA ASP A 368 -11.49 5.44 16.13
C ASP A 368 -12.09 6.46 17.09
N ASP A 369 -11.29 7.41 17.55
CA ASP A 369 -11.72 8.54 18.36
C ASP A 369 -11.80 9.79 17.49
N ILE A 370 -12.98 10.37 17.37
CA ILE A 370 -13.21 11.63 16.72
C ILE A 370 -13.45 12.67 17.79
N GLU A 371 -12.40 13.44 18.08
CA GLU A 371 -12.40 14.49 19.09
C GLU A 371 -12.69 15.85 18.48
N GLY A 372 -13.33 16.75 19.25
CA GLY A 372 -13.62 18.10 18.77
C GLY A 372 -14.86 18.69 19.38
N ILE A 373 -15.44 19.66 18.68
CA ILE A 373 -16.64 20.39 19.08
C ILE A 373 -17.65 20.41 17.94
N GLY A 374 -18.93 20.57 18.27
CA GLY A 374 -19.99 20.66 17.27
C GLY A 374 -20.68 19.32 17.00
N VAL A 375 -21.79 19.40 16.25
CA VAL A 375 -22.54 18.25 15.77
C VAL A 375 -22.10 17.96 14.35
N HIS A 376 -21.62 16.75 14.09
CA HIS A 376 -21.09 16.34 12.81
C HIS A 376 -21.71 15.04 12.32
N ASP A 377 -21.76 14.87 11.01
CA ASP A 377 -21.99 13.59 10.36
C ASP A 377 -20.66 12.85 10.29
N VAL A 378 -20.53 11.72 10.99
CA VAL A 378 -19.31 10.94 11.10
C VAL A 378 -19.56 9.56 10.54
N ARG A 379 -18.78 9.16 9.53
CA ARG A 379 -18.87 7.87 8.84
C ARG A 379 -17.57 7.11 8.93
N LEU A 380 -17.62 5.91 9.50
CA LEU A 380 -16.57 4.91 9.40
C LEU A 380 -16.83 4.02 8.18
N HIS A 381 -15.81 3.77 7.37
CA HIS A 381 -15.86 2.91 6.21
C HIS A 381 -14.84 1.78 6.28
N TRP A 382 -15.25 0.58 5.86
CA TRP A 382 -14.40 -0.57 5.62
C TRP A 382 -14.72 -1.19 4.26
N LEU A 383 -13.67 -1.54 3.49
CA LEU A 383 -13.80 -2.29 2.25
C LEU A 383 -13.33 -3.74 2.47
N ALA A 384 -14.26 -4.67 2.42
CA ALA A 384 -14.03 -6.10 2.57
C ALA A 384 -14.05 -6.82 1.21
N PRO A 385 -13.48 -8.05 1.10
CA PRO A 385 -13.56 -8.87 -0.11
C PRO A 385 -15.01 -9.25 -0.43
N ASP A 386 -15.28 -9.53 -1.73
CA ASP A 386 -16.57 -10.01 -2.22
C ASP A 386 -16.79 -11.50 -1.89
N PHE A 387 -16.81 -11.83 -0.60
CA PHE A 387 -17.13 -13.17 -0.11
C PHE A 387 -18.62 -13.29 0.21
N PRO A 388 -19.18 -14.50 0.25
CA PRO A 388 -20.52 -14.73 0.84
C PRO A 388 -20.54 -14.24 2.28
N TYR A 389 -21.60 -13.54 2.68
CA TYR A 389 -21.71 -12.99 4.02
C TYR A 389 -23.13 -13.03 4.56
N GLU A 390 -23.24 -12.96 5.88
CA GLU A 390 -24.47 -12.82 6.64
C GLU A 390 -24.40 -11.57 7.52
N ILE A 391 -25.52 -10.86 7.69
CA ILE A 391 -25.62 -9.63 8.47
C ILE A 391 -26.50 -9.86 9.68
N PHE A 392 -26.02 -9.45 10.84
CA PHE A 392 -26.73 -9.50 12.11
C PHE A 392 -26.93 -8.07 12.65
N GLY A 393 -28.12 -7.78 13.18
CA GLY A 393 -28.54 -6.40 13.39
C GLY A 393 -28.14 -5.74 14.71
N THR A 394 -28.02 -6.49 15.82
CA THR A 394 -27.76 -5.87 17.13
C THR A 394 -26.96 -6.81 18.02
N PRO A 395 -25.68 -6.48 18.30
CA PRO A 395 -24.89 -5.39 17.69
C PRO A 395 -24.68 -5.60 16.19
N PHE A 396 -24.28 -4.56 15.43
CA PHE A 396 -24.02 -4.70 14.02
C PHE A 396 -22.82 -5.61 13.78
N GLN A 397 -23.10 -6.76 13.19
CA GLN A 397 -22.11 -7.77 12.86
C GLN A 397 -22.29 -8.23 11.41
N VAL A 398 -21.18 -8.41 10.72
CA VAL A 398 -21.12 -9.08 9.43
C VAL A 398 -20.17 -10.26 9.53
N GLU A 399 -20.62 -11.43 9.11
CA GLU A 399 -19.82 -12.65 9.05
C GLU A 399 -19.55 -13.03 7.60
N PHE A 400 -18.28 -13.06 7.21
CA PHE A 400 -17.84 -13.47 5.87
C PHE A 400 -17.39 -14.93 5.86
N ALA A 401 -17.79 -15.68 4.84
CA ALA A 401 -17.34 -17.04 4.59
C ALA A 401 -16.07 -17.02 3.71
N ALA A 402 -14.90 -17.22 4.32
CA ALA A 402 -13.61 -17.33 3.65
C ALA A 402 -13.17 -18.80 3.53
N GLY A 403 -13.68 -19.50 2.54
CA GLY A 403 -13.51 -20.95 2.41
C GLY A 403 -14.18 -21.70 3.56
N LYS A 404 -13.37 -22.40 4.39
CA LYS A 404 -13.87 -23.10 5.59
C LYS A 404 -13.90 -22.23 6.84
N SER A 405 -13.34 -21.03 6.79
CA SER A 405 -13.23 -20.12 7.92
C SER A 405 -14.33 -19.07 7.92
N ARG A 406 -14.71 -18.61 9.09
CA ARG A 406 -15.65 -17.52 9.32
C ARG A 406 -14.90 -16.33 9.86
N ILE A 407 -15.09 -15.16 9.26
CA ILE A 407 -14.47 -13.91 9.67
C ILE A 407 -15.57 -12.95 10.11
N ARG A 408 -15.53 -12.57 11.37
CA ARG A 408 -16.58 -11.76 11.99
C ARG A 408 -16.12 -10.32 12.16
N TRP A 409 -16.92 -9.40 11.66
CA TRP A 409 -16.79 -7.97 11.84
C TRP A 409 -17.87 -7.48 12.78
N ASN A 410 -17.47 -6.89 13.90
CA ASN A 410 -18.39 -6.29 14.85
C ASN A 410 -18.05 -4.81 14.97
N ILE A 411 -19.03 -3.93 14.76
CA ILE A 411 -18.82 -2.48 14.78
C ILE A 411 -19.77 -1.84 15.79
N PHE A 412 -19.21 -0.99 16.65
CA PHE A 412 -19.90 -0.30 17.71
C PHE A 412 -19.62 1.20 17.61
N ALA A 413 -20.53 2.00 18.15
CA ALA A 413 -20.36 3.44 18.32
C ALA A 413 -20.80 3.91 19.70
N SER A 414 -20.15 4.97 20.21
CA SER A 414 -20.52 5.61 21.48
C SER A 414 -21.80 6.46 21.39
N ALA A 415 -22.35 6.63 20.19
CA ALA A 415 -23.58 7.36 19.89
C ALA A 415 -24.51 6.50 19.03
N PRO A 416 -25.82 6.79 18.99
CA PRO A 416 -26.73 6.11 18.08
C PRO A 416 -26.25 6.18 16.64
N ALA A 417 -26.13 5.04 15.99
CA ALA A 417 -25.56 4.92 14.65
C ALA A 417 -26.43 4.05 13.75
N SER A 418 -26.27 4.21 12.45
CA SER A 418 -26.85 3.37 11.41
C SER A 418 -25.77 2.61 10.66
N ALA A 419 -26.10 1.40 10.18
CA ALA A 419 -25.21 0.57 9.42
C ALA A 419 -25.74 0.37 8.00
N SER A 420 -24.86 0.38 7.01
CA SER A 420 -25.17 0.06 5.63
C SER A 420 -24.13 -0.87 5.04
N VAL A 421 -24.58 -1.80 4.21
CA VAL A 421 -23.71 -2.68 3.42
C VAL A 421 -23.96 -2.41 1.95
N LEU A 422 -22.89 -2.05 1.21
CA LEU A 422 -22.96 -1.76 -0.22
C LEU A 422 -22.04 -2.72 -0.98
N ARG A 423 -22.54 -3.21 -2.11
CA ARG A 423 -21.78 -4.03 -3.05
C ARG A 423 -21.97 -3.48 -4.46
N ALA A 424 -20.85 -3.25 -5.16
CA ALA A 424 -20.88 -2.76 -6.54
C ALA A 424 -21.74 -1.48 -6.73
N GLY A 425 -21.59 -0.50 -5.83
CA GLY A 425 -22.33 0.77 -5.86
C GLY A 425 -23.80 0.67 -5.42
N ASN A 426 -24.29 -0.53 -5.11
CA ASN A 426 -25.68 -0.76 -4.71
C ASN A 426 -25.76 -1.07 -3.21
N GLN A 427 -26.67 -0.39 -2.53
CA GLN A 427 -27.00 -0.70 -1.15
C GLN A 427 -27.78 -1.99 -1.08
N ILE A 428 -27.29 -2.97 -0.30
CA ILE A 428 -27.91 -4.29 -0.19
C ILE A 428 -28.75 -4.37 1.10
N SER A 429 -28.30 -3.71 2.16
CA SER A 429 -29.00 -3.71 3.44
C SER A 429 -28.75 -2.41 4.17
N THR A 430 -29.83 -1.88 4.74
CA THR A 430 -29.79 -0.85 5.78
C THR A 430 -30.34 -1.45 7.03
N GLN A 431 -29.64 -1.31 8.15
CA GLN A 431 -30.27 -1.57 9.41
C GLN A 431 -29.76 -0.73 10.58
N VAL A 432 -30.72 -0.48 11.44
CA VAL A 432 -30.68 0.06 12.80
C VAL A 432 -30.37 1.55 12.90
N GLY A 433 -31.44 2.33 13.10
CA GLY A 433 -31.43 3.77 13.28
C GLY A 433 -32.06 4.52 12.10
N LYS A 434 -32.49 5.73 12.33
CA LYS A 434 -33.22 6.55 11.35
C LYS A 434 -32.40 6.73 10.07
N ASN A 435 -33.09 6.57 8.94
CA ASN A 435 -32.57 6.72 7.58
C ASN A 435 -31.68 7.95 7.38
N TRP A 436 -30.39 7.71 7.23
CA TRP A 436 -29.44 8.68 6.69
C TRP A 436 -29.26 8.35 5.21
N ALA A 437 -29.51 9.31 4.35
CA ALA A 437 -29.23 9.14 2.94
C ALA A 437 -27.73 9.35 2.72
N VAL A 438 -27.00 8.27 2.42
CA VAL A 438 -25.66 8.38 1.83
C VAL A 438 -25.81 9.17 0.53
N GLU A 439 -25.01 10.19 0.31
CA GLU A 439 -25.08 10.98 -0.93
C GLU A 439 -24.89 10.08 -2.15
N LYS A 440 -25.78 10.19 -3.12
CA LYS A 440 -25.85 9.31 -4.29
C LYS A 440 -24.54 9.23 -5.10
N ALA A 441 -23.73 10.29 -5.08
CA ALA A 441 -22.44 10.33 -5.78
C ALA A 441 -21.38 9.44 -5.09
N ASP A 442 -21.39 9.34 -3.76
CA ASP A 442 -20.43 8.52 -3.02
C ASP A 442 -20.80 7.04 -3.10
N THR A 443 -22.11 6.69 -3.12
CA THR A 443 -22.54 5.29 -3.23
C THR A 443 -22.05 4.63 -4.51
N GLN A 444 -21.92 5.39 -5.60
CA GLN A 444 -21.41 4.84 -6.86
C GLN A 444 -19.96 4.35 -6.80
N LEU A 445 -19.15 4.92 -5.89
CA LEU A 445 -17.75 4.53 -5.72
C LEU A 445 -17.57 3.40 -4.69
N LEU A 446 -18.56 3.16 -3.83
CA LEU A 446 -18.47 2.21 -2.74
C LEU A 446 -18.76 0.76 -3.20
N GLY A 447 -18.19 -0.20 -2.51
CA GLY A 447 -18.38 -1.62 -2.81
C GLY A 447 -17.67 -2.08 -4.08
N TRP A 448 -16.60 -1.39 -4.47
CA TRP A 448 -15.77 -1.72 -5.62
C TRP A 448 -14.29 -1.79 -5.26
N GLU A 449 -13.58 -2.66 -5.95
CA GLU A 449 -12.12 -2.75 -5.98
C GLU A 449 -11.61 -2.71 -7.42
N SER A 450 -10.50 -2.03 -7.64
CA SER A 450 -9.77 -2.06 -8.91
C SER A 450 -8.46 -2.83 -8.71
N PRO A 451 -8.36 -4.09 -9.12
CA PRO A 451 -7.16 -4.90 -8.96
C PRO A 451 -6.01 -4.42 -9.85
N THR A 452 -6.32 -3.72 -10.91
CA THR A 452 -5.38 -3.04 -11.82
C THR A 452 -6.11 -1.93 -12.58
N TYR A 453 -5.37 -0.98 -13.12
CA TYR A 453 -5.92 0.14 -13.89
C TYR A 453 -6.89 -0.31 -14.99
N GLY A 454 -8.05 0.30 -15.04
CA GLY A 454 -9.09 0.00 -16.02
C GLY A 454 -9.94 -1.24 -15.69
N ALA A 455 -9.59 -2.02 -14.69
CA ALA A 455 -10.39 -3.14 -14.22
C ALA A 455 -11.18 -2.76 -12.96
N LEU A 456 -12.42 -3.21 -12.87
CA LEU A 456 -13.32 -2.98 -11.74
C LEU A 456 -13.99 -4.29 -11.38
N GLN A 457 -13.97 -4.64 -10.09
CA GLN A 457 -14.66 -5.82 -9.57
C GLN A 457 -15.43 -5.51 -8.30
N PRO A 458 -16.53 -6.24 -8.03
CA PRO A 458 -17.27 -6.08 -6.79
C PRO A 458 -16.41 -6.30 -5.55
N ALA A 459 -16.69 -5.51 -4.53
CA ALA A 459 -16.21 -5.65 -3.16
C ALA A 459 -17.37 -5.30 -2.22
N VAL A 460 -17.18 -5.41 -0.92
CA VAL A 460 -18.22 -5.10 0.06
C VAL A 460 -17.77 -3.94 0.95
N SER A 461 -18.48 -2.81 0.84
CA SER A 461 -18.31 -1.66 1.74
C SER A 461 -19.20 -1.81 2.96
N LEU A 462 -18.62 -1.74 4.15
CA LEU A 462 -19.33 -1.64 5.42
C LEU A 462 -19.28 -0.19 5.88
N LEU A 463 -20.42 0.43 6.06
CA LEU A 463 -20.55 1.81 6.57
C LEU A 463 -21.18 1.78 7.94
N TYR A 464 -20.64 2.58 8.85
CA TYR A 464 -21.22 2.83 10.15
C TYR A 464 -21.24 4.33 10.42
N GLU A 465 -22.45 4.92 10.54
CA GLU A 465 -22.66 6.35 10.44
C GLU A 465 -23.43 6.87 11.65
N THR A 466 -23.04 8.05 12.14
CA THR A 466 -23.76 8.76 13.19
C THR A 466 -23.77 10.25 12.93
N ARG A 467 -24.86 10.93 13.32
CA ARG A 467 -24.88 12.39 13.48
C ARG A 467 -24.94 12.71 14.96
N SER A 468 -23.85 13.22 15.50
CA SER A 468 -23.74 13.41 16.95
C SER A 468 -22.83 14.58 17.30
N GLN A 469 -23.00 15.07 18.54
CA GLN A 469 -22.05 15.96 19.19
C GLN A 469 -20.74 15.22 19.41
N LEU A 470 -19.61 15.83 19.01
CA LEU A 470 -18.29 15.28 19.35
C LEU A 470 -18.00 15.39 20.86
N PRO A 471 -17.23 14.45 21.44
CA PRO A 471 -16.51 13.37 20.79
C PRO A 471 -17.40 12.16 20.46
N VAL A 472 -17.00 11.41 19.40
CA VAL A 472 -17.58 10.14 19.00
C VAL A 472 -16.48 9.09 18.94
N ARG A 473 -16.76 7.86 19.40
CA ARG A 473 -15.86 6.70 19.29
C ARG A 473 -16.55 5.60 18.50
N PHE A 474 -15.79 5.00 17.55
CA PHE A 474 -16.12 3.72 16.97
C PHE A 474 -15.16 2.64 17.46
N VAL A 475 -15.65 1.42 17.58
CA VAL A 475 -14.85 0.24 17.86
C VAL A 475 -15.18 -0.81 16.80
N THR A 476 -14.18 -1.27 16.07
CA THR A 476 -14.29 -2.38 15.12
C THR A 476 -13.48 -3.55 15.63
N ALA A 477 -14.10 -4.71 15.82
CA ALA A 477 -13.43 -5.97 16.09
C ALA A 477 -13.53 -6.88 14.86
N VAL A 478 -12.39 -7.29 14.30
CA VAL A 478 -12.28 -8.23 13.18
C VAL A 478 -11.70 -9.51 13.72
N LEU A 479 -12.52 -10.55 13.85
CA LEU A 479 -12.15 -11.81 14.50
C LEU A 479 -12.04 -12.93 13.45
N THR A 480 -10.91 -13.63 13.49
CA THR A 480 -10.55 -14.72 12.57
C THR A 480 -10.51 -16.10 13.25
N ASP A 481 -10.67 -16.13 14.57
CA ASP A 481 -10.79 -17.36 15.37
C ASP A 481 -12.25 -17.52 15.82
N GLU A 482 -12.84 -18.66 15.52
CA GLU A 482 -14.25 -18.97 15.85
C GLU A 482 -14.51 -19.08 17.37
N ARG A 483 -13.46 -19.34 18.16
CA ARG A 483 -13.54 -19.41 19.63
C ARG A 483 -13.67 -18.03 20.28
N CYS A 484 -13.37 -16.97 19.52
CA CYS A 484 -13.52 -15.62 20.04
C CYS A 484 -14.98 -15.20 20.06
N LYS A 485 -15.36 -14.41 21.06
CA LYS A 485 -16.67 -13.77 21.21
C LYS A 485 -16.49 -12.29 21.50
N VAL A 486 -17.49 -11.50 21.13
CA VAL A 486 -17.58 -10.10 21.53
C VAL A 486 -18.78 -9.93 22.44
N GLU A 487 -18.54 -9.39 23.63
CA GLU A 487 -19.59 -9.00 24.56
C GLU A 487 -19.65 -7.48 24.66
N SER A 488 -20.86 -6.95 24.80
CA SER A 488 -21.09 -5.52 25.01
C SER A 488 -22.04 -5.33 26.19
N ALA A 489 -21.52 -4.75 27.25
CA ALA A 489 -22.29 -4.47 28.46
C ALA A 489 -21.78 -3.16 29.10
N ASP A 490 -22.69 -2.36 29.65
CA ASP A 490 -22.38 -1.14 30.42
C ASP A 490 -21.43 -0.16 29.73
N GLY A 491 -21.51 -0.07 28.40
CA GLY A 491 -20.62 0.78 27.60
C GLY A 491 -19.20 0.24 27.39
N GLU A 492 -18.95 -1.00 27.77
CA GLU A 492 -17.71 -1.71 27.48
C GLU A 492 -17.87 -2.72 26.36
N ILE A 493 -16.82 -2.89 25.56
CA ILE A 493 -16.67 -3.95 24.57
C ILE A 493 -15.55 -4.87 25.06
N ILE A 494 -15.85 -6.15 25.20
CA ILE A 494 -14.92 -7.16 25.69
C ILE A 494 -14.75 -8.23 24.63
N ILE A 495 -13.52 -8.53 24.27
CA ILE A 495 -13.17 -9.65 23.39
C ILE A 495 -12.70 -10.82 24.26
N LEU A 496 -13.39 -11.93 24.13
CA LEU A 496 -13.10 -13.16 24.86
C LEU A 496 -12.64 -14.26 23.89
N GLN A 497 -11.73 -15.11 24.31
CA GLN A 497 -11.40 -16.38 23.65
C GLN A 497 -11.49 -17.50 24.70
N ASP A 498 -12.33 -18.51 24.46
CA ASP A 498 -12.58 -19.59 25.41
C ASP A 498 -12.88 -19.05 26.84
N GLU A 499 -13.74 -18.01 26.92
CA GLU A 499 -14.12 -17.28 28.15
C GLU A 499 -12.96 -16.48 28.81
N THR A 500 -11.78 -16.45 28.21
CA THR A 500 -10.64 -15.62 28.69
C THR A 500 -10.64 -14.26 28.01
N GLU A 501 -10.54 -13.18 28.78
CA GLU A 501 -10.47 -11.83 28.26
C GLU A 501 -9.16 -11.59 27.51
N LEU A 502 -9.25 -11.28 26.21
CA LEU A 502 -8.14 -10.86 25.37
C LEU A 502 -7.97 -9.34 25.33
N TYR A 503 -9.07 -8.62 25.29
CA TYR A 503 -9.06 -7.17 25.15
C TYR A 503 -10.35 -6.56 25.67
N ARG A 504 -10.22 -5.35 26.25
CA ARG A 504 -11.35 -4.56 26.74
C ARG A 504 -11.20 -3.12 26.30
N VAL A 505 -12.29 -2.48 25.85
CA VAL A 505 -12.36 -1.08 25.51
C VAL A 505 -13.66 -0.47 25.98
N ASN A 506 -13.60 0.73 26.58
CA ASN A 506 -14.76 1.48 27.00
C ASN A 506 -15.21 2.41 25.87
N LEU A 507 -16.48 2.35 25.48
CA LEU A 507 -17.07 3.18 24.42
C LEU A 507 -17.23 4.65 24.83
N THR A 508 -17.44 4.91 26.14
CA THR A 508 -17.83 6.25 26.63
C THR A 508 -16.69 6.99 27.32
N GLU A 509 -15.59 6.31 27.60
CA GLU A 509 -14.47 6.91 28.32
C GLU A 509 -13.78 7.99 27.47
N LYS A 510 -13.78 9.23 27.96
CA LYS A 510 -12.97 10.30 27.36
C LYS A 510 -11.51 10.02 27.67
N ARG A 511 -10.68 9.79 26.67
CA ARG A 511 -9.23 9.67 26.87
C ARG A 511 -8.70 11.00 27.44
N THR A 512 -8.25 10.98 28.69
CA THR A 512 -7.28 11.95 29.18
C THR A 512 -5.92 11.63 28.57
N ARG A 513 -5.08 12.61 28.30
CA ARG A 513 -3.77 12.52 27.59
C ARG A 513 -2.76 11.49 28.15
N SER A 514 -3.14 10.66 29.11
CA SER A 514 -2.34 9.58 29.69
C SER A 514 -3.24 8.50 30.29
N ALA A 515 -3.86 7.66 29.47
CA ALA A 515 -4.43 6.42 29.97
C ALA A 515 -3.37 5.33 29.91
N LYS A 516 -2.89 4.89 31.06
CA LYS A 516 -2.15 3.65 31.21
C LYS A 516 -3.05 2.51 30.74
N VAL A 517 -2.60 1.74 29.76
CA VAL A 517 -3.23 0.47 29.40
C VAL A 517 -3.24 -0.42 30.64
N HIS A 518 -4.39 -0.66 31.22
CA HIS A 518 -4.53 -1.69 32.26
C HIS A 518 -4.36 -3.06 31.58
N ARG A 519 -3.23 -3.66 31.81
CA ARG A 519 -2.91 -5.05 31.42
C ARG A 519 -3.18 -5.93 32.61
N SER A 520 -4.11 -6.84 32.47
CA SER A 520 -4.17 -8.02 33.33
C SER A 520 -2.87 -8.81 33.13
N ALA A 521 -2.08 -8.95 34.18
CA ALA A 521 -0.86 -9.74 34.15
C ALA A 521 -1.25 -11.20 33.90
N MET A 522 -0.93 -11.74 32.73
CA MET A 522 -0.95 -13.16 32.49
C MET A 522 0.12 -13.82 33.37
N SER A 523 -0.30 -14.45 34.44
CA SER A 523 0.52 -15.37 35.23
C SER A 523 0.77 -16.63 34.37
N ILE A 524 1.98 -16.74 33.83
CA ILE A 524 2.43 -17.99 33.19
C ILE A 524 2.77 -18.97 34.32
N TYR A 525 1.94 -20.00 34.48
CA TYR A 525 2.35 -21.20 35.21
C TYR A 525 3.32 -21.98 34.33
N THR A 526 4.57 -22.04 34.74
CA THR A 526 5.52 -23.07 34.32
C THR A 526 5.17 -24.37 35.04
N ALA A 527 4.92 -25.41 34.27
CA ALA A 527 5.12 -26.81 34.63
C ALA A 527 5.61 -27.56 33.39
#